data_ec65cdf20142fcdfbaba3c28bfdbe744
#
_entry.id   ec65cdf20142fcdfbaba3c28bfdbe744
#
_cell.length_a   1.000
_cell.length_b   1.000
_cell.length_c   1.000
_cell.angle_alpha   90.00
_cell.angle_beta   90.00
_cell.angle_gamma   90.00
#
_symmetry.space_group_name_H-M   'P 1'
#
loop_
_entity.id
_entity.type
_entity.pdbx_description
1 polymer ?
#
loop_
_entity_poly.entity_id
_entity_poly.type
_entity_poly.pdbx_seq_one_letter_code
_entity_poly.pdbx_strand_id
1 'polypeptide(L)'
;MKTFVSSTLAVALLVAPILAWAQTSRPEADYKWARMDGEFAAALAAQGSAPVGKVGYESCVGCHLASGAGRSDGSIPQLAGQHATVLIKQMADIRKGVRDNPSMLPYARQLTDAQGLADVAAYIESLCVPPNHGRYEGADLAQQVAAGKTLYQSQCKGCHGANGAGHAAKFYPVIAGQHYKYLLRQMTEIRDGKRRNANPEMVEVIKPYTNEQLVAISAYQASLAMPGASCRLRNAGPATK
;
A
#
# COMPACT_ATOMS: atom_id res chain seq x y z
N MET A 1 40.09 53.04 56.74
CA MET A 1 39.93 52.67 55.35
C MET A 1 39.64 51.17 55.32
N LYS A 2 38.38 50.78 55.10
CA LYS A 2 37.94 49.39 55.02
C LYS A 2 37.56 49.10 53.53
N THR A 3 38.35 48.30 52.88
CA THR A 3 38.11 47.87 51.48
C THR A 3 37.12 46.73 51.48
N PHE A 4 35.96 46.93 50.82
CA PHE A 4 34.99 45.88 50.50
C PHE A 4 35.40 45.17 49.18
N VAL A 5 35.64 43.89 49.29
CA VAL A 5 35.85 43.03 48.15
C VAL A 5 34.46 42.44 47.77
N SER A 6 33.95 42.85 46.65
CA SER A 6 32.68 42.31 46.05
C SER A 6 32.97 41.07 45.20
N SER A 7 32.54 39.88 45.69
CA SER A 7 32.63 38.66 44.96
C SER A 7 31.37 38.48 44.09
N THR A 8 31.51 38.64 42.79
CA THR A 8 30.48 38.30 41.80
C THR A 8 30.53 36.81 41.50
N LEU A 9 29.50 36.07 41.96
CA LEU A 9 29.26 34.68 41.52
C LEU A 9 28.71 34.70 40.10
N ALA A 10 29.46 34.19 39.13
CA ALA A 10 28.99 33.89 37.79
C ALA A 10 28.28 32.54 37.79
N VAL A 11 26.96 32.52 37.63
CA VAL A 11 26.18 31.30 37.39
C VAL A 11 26.27 30.94 35.91
N ALA A 12 27.07 29.91 35.61
CA ALA A 12 27.13 29.34 34.27
C ALA A 12 25.90 28.44 34.03
N LEU A 13 24.95 28.91 33.22
CA LEU A 13 23.83 28.12 32.72
C LEU A 13 24.35 27.14 31.65
N LEU A 14 24.52 25.86 32.05
CA LEU A 14 24.76 24.77 31.14
C LEU A 14 23.47 24.48 30.34
N VAL A 15 23.35 25.04 29.16
CA VAL A 15 22.33 24.65 28.17
C VAL A 15 22.79 23.34 27.52
N ALA A 16 22.28 22.23 28.02
CA ALA A 16 22.47 20.94 27.34
C ALA A 16 21.70 20.95 26.03
N PRO A 17 22.31 20.61 24.87
CA PRO A 17 21.58 20.47 23.62
C PRO A 17 20.69 19.24 23.75
N ILE A 18 19.38 19.46 23.69
CA ILE A 18 18.40 18.38 23.47
C ILE A 18 18.62 17.89 22.03
N LEU A 19 19.45 16.87 21.86
CA LEU A 19 19.54 16.10 20.63
C LEU A 19 18.21 15.37 20.46
N ALA A 20 17.28 15.99 19.71
CA ALA A 20 16.10 15.35 19.22
C ALA A 20 16.56 14.17 18.36
N TRP A 21 16.43 12.97 18.90
CA TRP A 21 16.63 11.73 18.16
C TRP A 21 15.49 11.60 17.16
N ALA A 22 15.65 12.19 15.99
CA ALA A 22 14.89 11.78 14.82
C ALA A 22 15.34 10.34 14.52
N GLN A 23 14.61 9.38 15.07
CA GLN A 23 14.72 8.00 14.64
C GLN A 23 14.16 7.93 13.21
N THR A 24 14.99 8.29 12.24
CA THR A 24 14.82 7.83 10.87
C THR A 24 14.99 6.32 10.95
N SER A 25 13.88 5.58 10.86
CA SER A 25 13.91 4.13 10.74
C SER A 25 14.74 3.80 9.50
N ARG A 26 16.03 3.46 9.71
CA ARG A 26 16.86 2.92 8.65
C ARG A 26 16.19 1.65 8.14
N PRO A 27 16.14 1.44 6.81
CA PRO A 27 15.73 0.14 6.29
C PRO A 27 16.58 -0.92 6.95
N GLU A 28 15.96 -2.00 7.33
CA GLU A 28 16.68 -3.20 7.78
C GLU A 28 17.71 -3.53 6.70
N ALA A 29 19.02 -3.50 7.05
CA ALA A 29 20.13 -3.62 6.08
C ALA A 29 20.05 -4.91 5.25
N ASP A 30 19.28 -5.90 5.71
CA ASP A 30 19.12 -7.22 5.12
C ASP A 30 17.75 -7.44 4.45
N TYR A 31 16.94 -6.39 4.22
CA TYR A 31 15.65 -6.59 3.56
C TYR A 31 15.82 -7.16 2.16
N LYS A 32 15.24 -8.34 1.94
CA LYS A 32 15.12 -8.97 0.62
C LYS A 32 13.65 -9.12 0.29
N TRP A 33 13.21 -8.56 -0.82
CA TRP A 33 11.81 -8.52 -1.22
C TRP A 33 11.13 -9.89 -1.23
N ALA A 34 11.82 -10.93 -1.67
CA ALA A 34 11.31 -12.29 -1.78
C ALA A 34 11.49 -13.13 -0.52
N ARG A 35 12.11 -12.59 0.55
CA ARG A 35 12.37 -13.36 1.76
C ARG A 35 11.11 -13.47 2.61
N MET A 36 10.60 -14.68 2.75
CA MET A 36 9.45 -15.04 3.55
C MET A 36 9.93 -15.62 4.87
N ASP A 37 10.07 -14.79 5.89
CA ASP A 37 10.49 -15.21 7.23
C ASP A 37 9.59 -14.65 8.33
N GLY A 38 9.76 -15.21 9.54
CA GLY A 38 9.08 -14.75 10.74
C GLY A 38 7.55 -14.65 10.57
N GLU A 39 6.97 -13.54 10.99
CA GLU A 39 5.53 -13.29 10.93
C GLU A 39 4.97 -13.32 9.51
N PHE A 40 5.72 -12.85 8.53
CA PHE A 40 5.29 -12.87 7.13
C PHE A 40 5.09 -14.31 6.64
N ALA A 41 6.07 -15.21 6.89
CA ALA A 41 5.94 -16.62 6.53
C ALA A 41 4.79 -17.29 7.30
N ALA A 42 4.65 -17.00 8.58
CA ALA A 42 3.56 -17.54 9.41
C ALA A 42 2.18 -17.10 8.91
N ALA A 43 2.01 -15.82 8.56
CA ALA A 43 0.74 -15.31 8.03
C ALA A 43 0.38 -15.88 6.65
N LEU A 44 1.39 -16.13 5.79
CA LEU A 44 1.16 -16.79 4.49
C LEU A 44 0.79 -18.26 4.64
N ALA A 45 1.28 -18.94 5.67
CA ALA A 45 0.96 -20.35 5.97
C ALA A 45 -0.37 -20.50 6.70
N ALA A 46 -0.87 -19.44 7.33
CA ALA A 46 -2.12 -19.46 8.07
C ALA A 46 -3.32 -19.53 7.13
N GLN A 47 -4.35 -20.30 7.53
CA GLN A 47 -5.62 -20.30 6.83
C GLN A 47 -6.46 -19.11 7.32
N GLY A 48 -6.58 -18.06 6.50
CA GLY A 48 -7.35 -16.88 6.82
C GLY A 48 -8.86 -17.14 6.84
N SER A 49 -9.53 -16.57 7.83
CA SER A 49 -10.99 -16.64 8.02
C SER A 49 -11.63 -15.28 7.72
N ALA A 50 -12.33 -15.16 6.60
CA ALA A 50 -13.01 -13.90 6.26
C ALA A 50 -14.06 -13.44 7.30
N PRO A 51 -14.86 -14.32 7.96
CA PRO A 51 -15.74 -13.91 9.05
C PRO A 51 -14.99 -13.30 10.25
N VAL A 52 -13.86 -13.89 10.65
CA VAL A 52 -13.01 -13.36 11.74
C VAL A 52 -12.34 -12.07 11.28
N GLY A 53 -11.80 -12.05 10.06
CA GLY A 53 -11.17 -10.89 9.46
C GLY A 53 -12.10 -9.68 9.33
N LYS A 54 -13.41 -9.88 9.17
CA LYS A 54 -14.40 -8.82 9.20
C LYS A 54 -14.37 -8.03 10.52
N VAL A 55 -14.24 -8.73 11.64
CA VAL A 55 -14.13 -8.08 12.96
C VAL A 55 -12.81 -7.31 13.07
N GLY A 56 -11.70 -7.91 12.64
CA GLY A 56 -10.40 -7.23 12.61
C GLY A 56 -10.37 -5.99 11.69
N TYR A 57 -11.20 -5.99 10.64
CA TYR A 57 -11.29 -4.88 9.68
C TYR A 57 -12.01 -3.64 10.23
N GLU A 58 -12.77 -3.75 11.33
CA GLU A 58 -13.51 -2.62 11.92
C GLU A 58 -12.61 -1.41 12.20
N SER A 59 -11.37 -1.63 12.62
CA SER A 59 -10.40 -0.54 12.83
C SER A 59 -9.93 0.14 11.54
N CYS A 60 -10.16 -0.46 10.38
CA CYS A 60 -9.74 0.02 9.07
C CYS A 60 -10.84 0.84 8.36
N VAL A 61 -12.10 0.68 8.81
CA VAL A 61 -13.30 1.24 8.15
C VAL A 61 -13.26 2.77 8.07
N GLY A 62 -12.71 3.44 9.08
CA GLY A 62 -12.65 4.91 9.11
C GLY A 62 -11.92 5.53 7.91
N CYS A 63 -10.92 4.84 7.37
CA CYS A 63 -10.15 5.28 6.21
C CYS A 63 -10.52 4.53 4.92
N HIS A 64 -10.57 3.20 4.98
CA HIS A 64 -10.77 2.36 3.80
C HIS A 64 -12.25 2.08 3.49
N LEU A 65 -13.18 2.54 4.32
CA LEU A 65 -14.62 2.30 4.27
C LEU A 65 -15.00 0.82 4.47
N ALA A 66 -16.23 0.54 4.87
CA ALA A 66 -16.71 -0.83 5.06
C ALA A 66 -16.69 -1.67 3.76
N SER A 67 -16.77 -1.02 2.61
CA SER A 67 -16.67 -1.63 1.29
C SER A 67 -15.23 -1.90 0.82
N GLY A 68 -14.23 -1.40 1.53
CA GLY A 68 -12.83 -1.44 1.08
C GLY A 68 -12.53 -0.48 -0.08
N ALA A 69 -13.44 0.45 -0.39
CA ALA A 69 -13.30 1.35 -1.55
C ALA A 69 -12.17 2.37 -1.41
N GLY A 70 -11.81 2.75 -0.19
CA GLY A 70 -10.88 3.86 0.03
C GLY A 70 -11.49 5.21 -0.38
N ARG A 71 -10.65 6.14 -0.84
CA ARG A 71 -11.08 7.48 -1.27
C ARG A 71 -10.71 7.72 -2.73
N SER A 72 -11.67 8.17 -3.53
CA SER A 72 -11.50 8.39 -4.98
C SER A 72 -10.45 9.44 -5.33
N ASP A 73 -10.12 10.34 -4.39
CA ASP A 73 -9.01 11.29 -4.52
C ASP A 73 -7.62 10.61 -4.47
N GLY A 74 -7.57 9.29 -4.21
CA GLY A 74 -6.35 8.49 -4.13
C GLY A 74 -5.55 8.67 -2.84
N SER A 75 -6.02 9.44 -1.87
CA SER A 75 -5.36 9.59 -0.57
C SER A 75 -5.34 8.26 0.19
N ILE A 76 -6.45 7.52 0.15
CA ILE A 76 -6.64 6.20 0.75
C ILE A 76 -6.90 5.18 -0.37
N PRO A 77 -6.07 4.13 -0.52
CA PRO A 77 -6.24 3.15 -1.58
C PRO A 77 -7.48 2.29 -1.39
N GLN A 78 -8.03 1.84 -2.51
CA GLN A 78 -8.97 0.75 -2.54
C GLN A 78 -8.26 -0.55 -2.15
N LEU A 79 -8.88 -1.31 -1.26
CA LEU A 79 -8.38 -2.61 -0.78
C LEU A 79 -9.22 -3.77 -1.30
N ALA A 80 -10.53 -3.55 -1.54
CA ALA A 80 -11.47 -4.60 -1.92
C ALA A 80 -10.95 -5.43 -3.10
N GLY A 81 -11.01 -6.76 -2.97
CA GLY A 81 -10.60 -7.68 -4.01
C GLY A 81 -9.09 -7.78 -4.25
N GLN A 82 -8.26 -7.15 -3.42
CA GLN A 82 -6.81 -7.33 -3.48
C GLN A 82 -6.43 -8.71 -2.98
N HIS A 83 -5.40 -9.33 -3.58
CA HIS A 83 -4.89 -10.63 -3.17
C HIS A 83 -4.45 -10.65 -1.71
N ALA A 84 -4.90 -11.65 -0.95
CA ALA A 84 -4.52 -11.81 0.46
C ALA A 84 -3.01 -11.84 0.65
N THR A 85 -2.26 -12.51 -0.22
CA THR A 85 -0.80 -12.56 -0.18
C THR A 85 -0.14 -11.19 -0.31
N VAL A 86 -0.67 -10.33 -1.19
CA VAL A 86 -0.21 -8.95 -1.34
C VAL A 86 -0.52 -8.13 -0.10
N LEU A 87 -1.72 -8.26 0.46
CA LEU A 87 -2.12 -7.55 1.68
C LEU A 87 -1.25 -7.93 2.86
N ILE A 88 -1.05 -9.24 3.10
CA ILE A 88 -0.17 -9.78 4.15
C ILE A 88 1.23 -9.18 4.00
N LYS A 89 1.82 -9.22 2.79
CA LYS A 89 3.13 -8.65 2.54
C LYS A 89 3.20 -7.16 2.87
N GLN A 90 2.23 -6.38 2.38
CA GLN A 90 2.24 -4.93 2.62
C GLN A 90 2.10 -4.59 4.11
N MET A 91 1.25 -5.30 4.84
CA MET A 91 1.07 -5.08 6.28
C MET A 91 2.31 -5.49 7.08
N ALA A 92 2.90 -6.64 6.77
CA ALA A 92 4.15 -7.09 7.40
C ALA A 92 5.31 -6.10 7.15
N ASP A 93 5.44 -5.59 5.92
CA ASP A 93 6.47 -4.61 5.56
C ASP A 93 6.26 -3.24 6.26
N ILE A 94 4.99 -2.81 6.44
CA ILE A 94 4.67 -1.61 7.22
C ILE A 94 5.06 -1.82 8.69
N ARG A 95 4.73 -2.96 9.29
CA ARG A 95 5.06 -3.28 10.69
C ARG A 95 6.55 -3.30 10.95
N LYS A 96 7.32 -3.84 10.00
CA LYS A 96 8.80 -3.84 10.04
C LYS A 96 9.44 -2.48 9.70
N GLY A 97 8.64 -1.48 9.29
CA GLY A 97 9.14 -0.17 8.86
C GLY A 97 9.87 -0.18 7.51
N VAL A 98 9.82 -1.30 6.76
CA VAL A 98 10.40 -1.41 5.42
C VAL A 98 9.55 -0.64 4.40
N ARG A 99 8.22 -0.74 4.51
CA ARG A 99 7.30 0.15 3.83
C ARG A 99 6.99 1.32 4.76
N ASP A 100 7.60 2.47 4.47
CA ASP A 100 7.32 3.68 5.22
C ASP A 100 5.88 4.15 4.98
N ASN A 101 5.05 4.04 6.02
CA ASN A 101 3.67 4.51 6.02
C ASN A 101 3.25 4.86 7.45
N PRO A 102 3.60 6.07 7.92
CA PRO A 102 3.30 6.50 9.29
C PRO A 102 1.81 6.44 9.64
N SER A 103 0.93 6.72 8.67
CA SER A 103 -0.51 6.68 8.88
C SER A 103 -1.04 5.26 9.12
N MET A 104 -0.48 4.26 8.42
CA MET A 104 -0.91 2.86 8.55
C MET A 104 -0.21 2.10 9.66
N LEU A 105 0.96 2.55 10.11
CA LEU A 105 1.76 1.82 11.11
C LEU A 105 1.00 1.52 12.41
N PRO A 106 0.25 2.47 13.03
CA PRO A 106 -0.52 2.17 14.24
C PRO A 106 -1.56 1.06 14.01
N TYR A 107 -2.28 1.12 12.90
CA TYR A 107 -3.29 0.12 12.55
C TYR A 107 -2.70 -1.25 12.20
N ALA A 108 -1.58 -1.26 11.47
CA ALA A 108 -0.86 -2.50 11.19
C ALA A 108 -0.41 -3.20 12.48
N ARG A 109 -0.03 -2.45 13.51
CA ARG A 109 0.37 -2.97 14.82
C ARG A 109 -0.78 -3.46 15.69
N GLN A 110 -2.03 -3.06 15.42
CA GLN A 110 -3.22 -3.56 16.12
C GLN A 110 -3.54 -5.02 15.77
N LEU A 111 -3.16 -5.49 14.60
CA LEU A 111 -3.22 -6.89 14.25
C LEU A 111 -2.07 -7.60 14.97
N THR A 112 -2.36 -8.28 16.07
CA THR A 112 -1.37 -8.69 17.06
C THR A 112 -0.50 -9.86 16.62
N ASP A 113 -0.96 -10.68 15.66
CA ASP A 113 -0.29 -11.90 15.22
C ASP A 113 -0.46 -12.20 13.73
N ALA A 114 0.18 -13.26 13.30
CA ALA A 114 0.15 -13.75 11.92
C ALA A 114 -1.25 -14.21 11.48
N GLN A 115 -2.05 -14.80 12.39
CA GLN A 115 -3.41 -15.24 12.09
C GLN A 115 -4.32 -14.05 11.84
N GLY A 116 -4.25 -12.99 12.65
CA GLY A 116 -5.03 -11.76 12.44
C GLY A 116 -4.71 -11.08 11.12
N LEU A 117 -3.44 -11.11 10.68
CA LEU A 117 -3.05 -10.64 9.34
C LEU A 117 -3.71 -11.47 8.24
N ALA A 118 -3.70 -12.80 8.36
CA ALA A 118 -4.29 -13.71 7.38
C ALA A 118 -5.82 -13.54 7.32
N ASP A 119 -6.49 -13.41 8.47
CA ASP A 119 -7.93 -13.26 8.58
C ASP A 119 -8.40 -11.96 7.93
N VAL A 120 -7.78 -10.82 8.26
CA VAL A 120 -8.11 -9.52 7.67
C VAL A 120 -7.83 -9.51 6.17
N ALA A 121 -6.73 -10.11 5.73
CA ALA A 121 -6.41 -10.23 4.31
C ALA A 121 -7.45 -11.06 3.55
N ALA A 122 -7.89 -12.20 4.11
CA ALA A 122 -8.94 -13.04 3.53
C ALA A 122 -10.29 -12.30 3.44
N TYR A 123 -10.63 -11.51 4.46
CA TYR A 123 -11.83 -10.68 4.41
C TYR A 123 -11.75 -9.63 3.29
N ILE A 124 -10.67 -8.88 3.21
CA ILE A 124 -10.47 -7.83 2.20
C ILE A 124 -10.50 -8.41 0.78
N GLU A 125 -9.81 -9.54 0.56
CA GLU A 125 -9.84 -10.24 -0.74
C GLU A 125 -11.26 -10.67 -1.12
N SER A 126 -12.10 -11.02 -0.15
CA SER A 126 -13.49 -11.38 -0.36
C SER A 126 -14.41 -10.20 -0.69
N LEU A 127 -13.99 -8.95 -0.46
CA LEU A 127 -14.79 -7.76 -0.71
C LEU A 127 -14.94 -7.51 -2.23
N CYS A 128 -16.14 -7.12 -2.65
CA CYS A 128 -16.38 -6.69 -4.02
C CYS A 128 -15.77 -5.32 -4.28
N VAL A 129 -15.07 -5.18 -5.40
CA VAL A 129 -14.53 -3.89 -5.80
C VAL A 129 -15.67 -2.96 -6.22
N PRO A 130 -15.81 -1.80 -5.56
CA PRO A 130 -16.80 -0.81 -5.93
C PRO A 130 -16.53 -0.23 -7.33
N PRO A 131 -17.58 0.08 -8.13
CA PRO A 131 -17.40 0.59 -9.49
C PRO A 131 -16.90 2.05 -9.53
N ASN A 132 -17.04 2.78 -8.44
CA ASN A 132 -16.79 4.22 -8.37
C ASN A 132 -15.39 4.51 -7.78
N HIS A 133 -14.34 4.10 -8.48
CA HIS A 133 -12.97 4.48 -8.13
C HIS A 133 -12.55 5.75 -8.86
N GLY A 134 -11.58 6.49 -8.29
CA GLY A 134 -11.05 7.71 -8.90
C GLY A 134 -10.35 7.42 -10.21
N ARG A 135 -10.71 8.18 -11.25
CA ARG A 135 -10.15 8.09 -12.60
C ARG A 135 -9.35 9.34 -12.94
N TYR A 136 -8.67 9.32 -14.06
CA TYR A 136 -8.09 10.52 -14.65
C TYR A 136 -9.21 11.40 -15.21
N GLU A 137 -9.17 12.70 -14.88
CA GLU A 137 -10.25 13.65 -15.21
C GLU A 137 -9.79 14.78 -16.15
N GLY A 138 -8.57 14.64 -16.75
CA GLY A 138 -8.08 15.60 -17.73
C GLY A 138 -8.85 15.58 -19.04
N ALA A 139 -8.89 16.73 -19.73
CA ALA A 139 -9.57 16.87 -21.03
C ALA A 139 -9.01 15.94 -22.13
N ASP A 140 -7.78 15.47 -21.96
CA ASP A 140 -7.05 14.57 -22.84
C ASP A 140 -7.18 13.07 -22.42
N LEU A 141 -8.19 12.71 -21.62
CA LEU A 141 -8.40 11.36 -21.09
C LEU A 141 -8.24 10.27 -22.16
N ALA A 142 -8.88 10.42 -23.31
CA ALA A 142 -8.82 9.42 -24.37
C ALA A 142 -7.39 9.20 -24.89
N GLN A 143 -6.62 10.29 -25.04
CA GLN A 143 -5.23 10.24 -25.47
C GLN A 143 -4.36 9.57 -24.40
N GLN A 144 -4.51 9.93 -23.13
CA GLN A 144 -3.76 9.34 -22.03
C GLN A 144 -4.04 7.85 -21.89
N VAL A 145 -5.30 7.44 -21.98
CA VAL A 145 -5.69 6.02 -21.91
C VAL A 145 -5.09 5.25 -23.10
N ALA A 146 -5.12 5.78 -24.31
CA ALA A 146 -4.56 5.13 -25.49
C ALA A 146 -3.03 4.94 -25.39
N ALA A 147 -2.31 6.01 -25.00
CA ALA A 147 -0.86 5.99 -24.79
C ALA A 147 -0.50 5.01 -23.65
N GLY A 148 -1.22 5.08 -22.52
CA GLY A 148 -1.02 4.18 -21.38
C GLY A 148 -1.27 2.73 -21.72
N LYS A 149 -2.28 2.43 -22.55
CA LYS A 149 -2.57 1.08 -23.04
C LYS A 149 -1.37 0.48 -23.78
N THR A 150 -0.76 1.24 -24.68
CA THR A 150 0.41 0.79 -25.44
C THR A 150 1.58 0.46 -24.49
N LEU A 151 1.89 1.34 -23.56
CA LEU A 151 2.96 1.13 -22.57
C LEU A 151 2.66 -0.06 -21.65
N TYR A 152 1.42 -0.17 -21.17
CA TYR A 152 0.99 -1.27 -20.31
C TYR A 152 1.12 -2.64 -21.01
N GLN A 153 0.66 -2.73 -22.25
CA GLN A 153 0.69 -3.97 -23.01
C GLN A 153 2.11 -4.43 -23.31
N SER A 154 3.06 -3.51 -23.46
CA SER A 154 4.45 -3.87 -23.75
C SER A 154 5.22 -4.33 -22.50
N GLN A 155 5.01 -3.69 -21.35
CA GLN A 155 5.89 -3.85 -20.19
C GLN A 155 5.19 -4.35 -18.91
N CYS A 156 3.88 -4.10 -18.76
CA CYS A 156 3.21 -4.32 -17.48
C CYS A 156 2.37 -5.60 -17.44
N LYS A 157 1.76 -5.97 -18.58
CA LYS A 157 0.81 -7.10 -18.67
C LYS A 157 1.42 -8.44 -18.30
N GLY A 158 2.74 -8.62 -18.49
CA GLY A 158 3.43 -9.88 -18.19
C GLY A 158 3.33 -10.27 -16.71
N CYS A 159 3.35 -9.29 -15.83
CA CYS A 159 3.24 -9.48 -14.38
C CYS A 159 1.82 -9.21 -13.88
N HIS A 160 1.18 -8.12 -14.34
CA HIS A 160 -0.11 -7.68 -13.83
C HIS A 160 -1.32 -8.26 -14.58
N GLY A 161 -1.10 -9.04 -15.63
CA GLY A 161 -2.17 -9.58 -16.49
C GLY A 161 -2.72 -8.53 -17.46
N ALA A 162 -3.37 -8.99 -18.54
CA ALA A 162 -3.96 -8.09 -19.54
C ALA A 162 -5.08 -7.21 -18.99
N ASN A 163 -5.75 -7.67 -17.94
CA ASN A 163 -6.86 -7.01 -17.26
C ASN A 163 -6.50 -6.40 -15.88
N GLY A 164 -5.22 -6.38 -15.52
CA GLY A 164 -4.77 -5.82 -14.24
C GLY A 164 -5.11 -6.67 -13.01
N ALA A 165 -5.39 -7.97 -13.19
CA ALA A 165 -5.76 -8.87 -12.09
C ALA A 165 -4.58 -9.26 -11.19
N GLY A 166 -3.34 -9.04 -11.63
CA GLY A 166 -2.15 -9.45 -10.87
C GLY A 166 -1.95 -10.97 -10.80
N HIS A 167 -1.17 -11.40 -9.81
CA HIS A 167 -0.89 -12.81 -9.57
C HIS A 167 -0.60 -13.05 -8.07
N ALA A 168 -1.52 -13.68 -7.35
CA ALA A 168 -1.44 -13.87 -5.91
C ALA A 168 -0.14 -14.56 -5.45
N ALA A 169 0.21 -15.70 -6.05
CA ALA A 169 1.39 -16.47 -5.65
C ALA A 169 2.74 -15.78 -5.94
N LYS A 170 2.74 -14.76 -6.82
CA LYS A 170 3.93 -13.96 -7.12
C LYS A 170 3.90 -12.58 -6.45
N PHE A 171 2.92 -12.32 -5.60
CA PHE A 171 2.71 -11.02 -4.95
C PHE A 171 2.54 -9.85 -5.92
N TYR A 172 2.09 -10.12 -7.14
CA TYR A 172 1.76 -9.07 -8.10
C TYR A 172 0.34 -8.57 -7.81
N PRO A 173 0.19 -7.28 -7.44
CA PRO A 173 -1.10 -6.78 -7.00
C PRO A 173 -2.14 -6.70 -8.12
N VAL A 174 -3.40 -6.81 -7.72
CA VAL A 174 -4.52 -6.31 -8.52
C VAL A 174 -4.36 -4.79 -8.63
N ILE A 175 -4.36 -4.27 -9.85
CA ILE A 175 -4.26 -2.84 -10.15
C ILE A 175 -5.49 -2.31 -10.89
N ALA A 176 -6.30 -3.18 -11.46
CA ALA A 176 -7.59 -2.79 -12.03
C ALA A 176 -8.52 -2.26 -10.93
N GLY A 177 -9.29 -1.22 -11.24
CA GLY A 177 -10.22 -0.60 -10.30
C GLY A 177 -9.56 0.16 -9.14
N GLN A 178 -8.25 0.34 -9.14
CA GLN A 178 -7.55 1.18 -8.18
C GLN A 178 -7.64 2.66 -8.59
N HIS A 179 -7.60 3.56 -7.62
CA HIS A 179 -7.66 5.00 -7.86
C HIS A 179 -6.45 5.51 -8.66
N TYR A 180 -6.72 6.29 -9.71
CA TYR A 180 -5.70 6.87 -10.58
C TYR A 180 -4.57 7.57 -9.82
N LYS A 181 -4.91 8.49 -8.89
CA LYS A 181 -3.90 9.26 -8.15
C LYS A 181 -3.09 8.38 -7.20
N TYR A 182 -3.68 7.30 -6.67
CA TYR A 182 -2.93 6.33 -5.89
C TYR A 182 -1.95 5.54 -6.76
N LEU A 183 -2.38 5.05 -7.93
CA LEU A 183 -1.52 4.36 -8.89
C LEU A 183 -0.33 5.23 -9.30
N LEU A 184 -0.61 6.47 -9.71
CA LEU A 184 0.42 7.42 -10.11
C LEU A 184 1.43 7.67 -8.99
N ARG A 185 0.95 7.93 -7.76
CA ARG A 185 1.82 8.11 -6.60
C ARG A 185 2.69 6.88 -6.36
N GLN A 186 2.12 5.67 -6.37
CA GLN A 186 2.88 4.46 -6.10
C GLN A 186 3.94 4.19 -7.16
N MET A 187 3.63 4.39 -8.43
CA MET A 187 4.62 4.23 -9.50
C MET A 187 5.74 5.27 -9.40
N THR A 188 5.41 6.52 -9.10
CA THR A 188 6.39 7.58 -8.90
C THR A 188 7.29 7.28 -7.69
N GLU A 189 6.72 6.86 -6.56
CA GLU A 189 7.48 6.50 -5.36
C GLU A 189 8.40 5.29 -5.58
N ILE A 190 7.98 4.31 -6.40
CA ILE A 190 8.81 3.16 -6.76
C ILE A 190 9.97 3.62 -7.65
N ARG A 191 9.69 4.38 -8.72
CA ARG A 191 10.69 4.90 -9.65
C ARG A 191 11.75 5.74 -8.93
N ASP A 192 11.32 6.58 -8.02
CA ASP A 192 12.17 7.54 -7.30
C ASP A 192 12.83 6.91 -6.04
N GLY A 193 12.67 5.60 -5.82
CA GLY A 193 13.27 4.86 -4.70
C GLY A 193 12.68 5.20 -3.32
N LYS A 194 11.57 5.96 -3.26
CA LYS A 194 10.90 6.33 -2.01
C LYS A 194 10.15 5.15 -1.39
N ARG A 195 9.58 4.27 -2.23
CA ARG A 195 8.93 3.04 -1.78
C ARG A 195 9.94 1.92 -1.67
N ARG A 196 10.56 1.79 -0.49
CA ARG A 196 11.71 0.88 -0.24
C ARG A 196 11.36 -0.61 -0.32
N ASN A 197 10.11 -1.00 -0.08
CA ASN A 197 9.65 -2.38 -0.19
C ASN A 197 9.18 -2.76 -1.61
N ALA A 198 9.59 -2.02 -2.63
CA ALA A 198 9.23 -2.34 -4.01
C ALA A 198 9.92 -3.63 -4.48
N ASN A 199 9.23 -4.38 -5.36
CA ASN A 199 9.85 -5.50 -6.06
C ASN A 199 10.98 -4.97 -6.96
N PRO A 200 12.23 -5.50 -6.86
CA PRO A 200 13.34 -5.08 -7.70
C PRO A 200 13.03 -5.13 -9.21
N GLU A 201 12.33 -6.17 -9.67
CA GLU A 201 11.91 -6.27 -11.08
C GLU A 201 10.98 -5.12 -11.48
N MET A 202 10.04 -4.75 -10.58
CA MET A 202 9.16 -3.60 -10.83
C MET A 202 9.93 -2.28 -10.86
N VAL A 203 10.96 -2.13 -10.01
CA VAL A 203 11.84 -0.95 -10.02
C VAL A 203 12.55 -0.82 -11.36
N GLU A 204 13.14 -1.89 -11.87
CA GLU A 204 13.84 -1.87 -13.17
C GLU A 204 12.90 -1.55 -14.32
N VAL A 205 11.68 -2.09 -14.32
CA VAL A 205 10.67 -1.80 -15.35
C VAL A 205 10.24 -0.33 -15.32
N ILE A 206 10.07 0.27 -14.13
CA ILE A 206 9.47 1.60 -14.01
C ILE A 206 10.48 2.74 -14.07
N LYS A 207 11.75 2.46 -13.75
CA LYS A 207 12.84 3.42 -13.65
C LYS A 207 13.02 4.34 -14.90
N PRO A 208 12.89 3.84 -16.14
CA PRO A 208 13.08 4.68 -17.34
C PRO A 208 11.89 5.59 -17.67
N TYR A 209 10.72 5.44 -17.01
CA TYR A 209 9.53 6.19 -17.41
C TYR A 209 9.55 7.66 -16.97
N THR A 210 9.13 8.54 -17.86
CA THR A 210 8.88 9.95 -17.54
C THR A 210 7.60 10.15 -16.73
N ASN A 211 7.39 11.33 -16.17
CA ASN A 211 6.15 11.65 -15.46
C ASN A 211 4.92 11.53 -16.36
N GLU A 212 5.02 12.00 -17.61
CA GLU A 212 3.94 11.94 -18.61
C GLU A 212 3.57 10.49 -18.92
N GLN A 213 4.57 9.61 -19.05
CA GLN A 213 4.33 8.19 -19.27
C GLN A 213 3.69 7.53 -18.06
N LEU A 214 4.08 7.88 -16.83
CA LEU A 214 3.44 7.39 -15.61
C LEU A 214 1.99 7.88 -15.48
N VAL A 215 1.70 9.12 -15.89
CA VAL A 215 0.33 9.65 -15.98
C VAL A 215 -0.49 8.80 -16.95
N ALA A 216 0.01 8.55 -18.14
CA ALA A 216 -0.69 7.75 -19.15
C ALA A 216 -0.93 6.31 -18.67
N ILE A 217 0.10 5.64 -18.14
CA ILE A 217 -0.02 4.27 -17.60
C ILE A 217 -1.07 4.23 -16.48
N SER A 218 -1.04 5.17 -15.54
CA SER A 218 -2.00 5.26 -14.43
C SER A 218 -3.43 5.49 -14.91
N ALA A 219 -3.61 6.36 -15.92
CA ALA A 219 -4.91 6.63 -16.52
C ALA A 219 -5.51 5.36 -17.16
N TYR A 220 -4.68 4.61 -17.89
CA TYR A 220 -5.09 3.33 -18.45
C TYR A 220 -5.40 2.29 -17.37
N GLN A 221 -4.54 2.10 -16.37
CA GLN A 221 -4.76 1.16 -15.27
C GLN A 221 -6.07 1.45 -14.53
N ALA A 222 -6.35 2.72 -14.23
CA ALA A 222 -7.60 3.14 -13.62
C ALA A 222 -8.81 2.99 -14.56
N SER A 223 -8.63 2.80 -15.86
CA SER A 223 -9.70 2.52 -16.81
C SER A 223 -10.03 1.03 -16.93
N LEU A 224 -9.16 0.14 -16.42
CA LEU A 224 -9.36 -1.30 -16.48
C LEU A 224 -10.58 -1.69 -15.65
N ALA A 225 -11.46 -2.46 -16.26
CA ALA A 225 -12.57 -3.09 -15.55
C ALA A 225 -12.05 -4.20 -14.64
N MET A 226 -12.53 -4.24 -13.41
CA MET A 226 -12.22 -5.35 -12.52
C MET A 226 -12.67 -6.68 -13.11
N PRO A 227 -11.85 -7.73 -12.98
CA PRO A 227 -12.28 -9.07 -13.35
C PRO A 227 -13.55 -9.43 -12.56
N GLY A 228 -14.65 -9.63 -13.26
CA GLY A 228 -16.00 -9.77 -12.69
C GLY A 228 -16.27 -11.02 -11.85
N ALA A 229 -15.25 -11.79 -11.46
CA ALA A 229 -15.40 -13.03 -10.71
C ALA A 229 -15.67 -12.81 -9.21
N SER A 230 -15.06 -11.82 -8.57
CA SER A 230 -15.16 -11.65 -7.11
C SER A 230 -16.51 -11.12 -6.64
N CYS A 231 -17.31 -10.49 -7.50
CA CYS A 231 -18.64 -9.96 -7.12
C CYS A 231 -19.80 -10.92 -7.41
N ARG A 232 -19.64 -11.89 -8.30
CA ARG A 232 -20.73 -12.80 -8.68
C ARG A 232 -21.10 -13.79 -7.57
N LEU A 233 -20.16 -14.17 -6.72
CA LEU A 233 -20.40 -15.18 -5.67
C LEU A 233 -21.25 -14.67 -4.50
N ARG A 234 -21.47 -13.36 -4.35
CA ARG A 234 -22.27 -12.80 -3.25
C ARG A 234 -23.72 -12.49 -3.64
N ASN A 235 -24.03 -12.38 -4.92
CA ASN A 235 -25.40 -12.18 -5.42
C ASN A 235 -26.11 -13.50 -5.72
N ALA A 236 -25.43 -14.64 -5.65
CA ALA A 236 -26.07 -15.93 -5.55
C ALA A 236 -26.57 -16.08 -4.11
N GLY A 237 -27.81 -15.70 -3.87
CA GLY A 237 -28.54 -16.07 -2.66
C GLY A 237 -28.44 -17.58 -2.45
N PRO A 238 -28.70 -18.09 -1.21
CA PRO A 238 -28.65 -19.51 -0.96
C PRO A 238 -29.51 -20.22 -2.01
N ALA A 239 -28.92 -21.17 -2.71
CA ALA A 239 -29.64 -22.01 -3.65
C ALA A 239 -30.83 -22.59 -2.89
N THR A 240 -32.04 -22.10 -3.19
CA THR A 240 -33.26 -22.70 -2.72
C THR A 240 -33.29 -24.11 -3.28
N LYS A 241 -33.17 -25.09 -2.37
CA LYS A 241 -33.45 -26.49 -2.66
C LYS A 241 -34.95 -26.69 -2.81
#